data_73e06bfd8ed16cc444d0672be32a1b88
#
_entry.id   73e06bfd8ed16cc444d0672be32a1b88
#
_cell.length_a   1.000
_cell.length_b   1.000
_cell.length_c   1.000
_cell.angle_alpha   90.00
_cell.angle_beta   90.00
_cell.angle_gamma   90.00
#
_symmetry.space_group_name_H-M   'P 1'
#
loop_
_entity.id
_entity.type
_entity.pdbx_description
1 polymer ?
#
loop_
_entity_poly.entity_id
_entity_poly.type
_entity_poly.pdbx_seq_one_letter_code
_entity_poly.pdbx_strand_id
1 'polypeptide(L)'
;LRSNTEGKSTFAIGHFALGYLSGKGSSRAFKVSANLPLLLVVSVLPDIDLIFRFLQHRGPTHSLITFTVLVIPFFLIYGKRVIPYYAALLSHSLIGDFFTGGVELFWPLSHNWFGVDIGVTSITNVTIELILFAATLVLMVGTRDIMSLLRPGNHNLVLFIAFVAVLGPMLQFGRGGEQFLPTLLVVPSLFYLGLFAYSMYVELRAKPPPAG
;
A
#
# COMPACT_ATOMS: atom_id res chain seq x y z
N LEU A 1 24.86 15.02 -6.36
CA LEU A 1 25.04 14.34 -5.07
C LEU A 1 23.94 13.28 -4.99
N ARG A 2 24.24 12.03 -5.39
CA ARG A 2 23.39 10.87 -5.07
C ARG A 2 23.43 10.74 -3.55
N SER A 3 22.34 11.10 -2.88
CA SER A 3 22.18 10.79 -1.47
C SER A 3 22.08 9.27 -1.32
N ASN A 4 22.61 8.73 -0.23
CA ASN A 4 22.55 7.30 0.15
C ASN A 4 21.12 6.82 0.47
N THR A 5 20.13 7.19 -0.35
CA THR A 5 18.72 6.81 -0.18
C THR A 5 18.34 5.54 -0.95
N GLU A 6 19.31 4.93 -1.65
CA GLU A 6 19.09 3.65 -2.32
C GLU A 6 18.72 2.58 -1.28
N GLY A 7 17.47 2.13 -1.30
CA GLY A 7 16.99 1.02 -0.47
C GLY A 7 16.09 1.38 0.71
N LYS A 8 15.83 2.67 0.98
CA LYS A 8 14.94 3.06 2.10
C LYS A 8 13.50 3.21 1.60
N SER A 9 12.62 2.32 2.01
CA SER A 9 11.19 2.35 1.70
C SER A 9 10.40 2.81 2.91
N THR A 10 9.31 3.55 2.69
CA THR A 10 8.28 3.81 3.72
C THR A 10 7.73 2.47 4.21
N PHE A 11 7.32 2.39 5.46
CA PHE A 11 6.74 1.14 5.97
C PHE A 11 5.34 0.92 5.39
N ALA A 12 5.00 -0.32 5.09
CA ALA A 12 3.73 -0.71 4.49
C ALA A 12 2.50 -0.19 5.26
N ILE A 13 2.63 0.06 6.58
CA ILE A 13 1.58 0.58 7.45
C ILE A 13 1.09 1.94 6.96
N GLY A 14 2.01 2.86 6.68
CA GLY A 14 1.68 4.19 6.15
C GLY A 14 0.99 4.09 4.79
N HIS A 15 1.48 3.22 3.91
CA HIS A 15 0.88 3.01 2.59
C HIS A 15 -0.54 2.43 2.66
N PHE A 16 -0.81 1.48 3.57
CA PHE A 16 -2.18 0.98 3.79
C PHE A 16 -3.12 2.09 4.25
N ALA A 17 -2.65 2.92 5.18
CA ALA A 17 -3.45 4.03 5.68
C ALA A 17 -3.75 5.06 4.58
N LEU A 18 -2.72 5.51 3.85
CA LEU A 18 -2.86 6.46 2.75
C LEU A 18 -3.73 5.89 1.62
N GLY A 19 -3.50 4.63 1.24
CA GLY A 19 -4.30 3.96 0.22
C GLY A 19 -5.77 3.79 0.62
N TYR A 20 -6.04 3.41 1.88
CA TYR A 20 -7.41 3.35 2.38
C TYR A 20 -8.09 4.73 2.39
N LEU A 21 -7.43 5.74 2.94
CA LEU A 21 -8.00 7.09 3.05
C LEU A 21 -8.29 7.71 1.67
N SER A 22 -7.32 7.65 0.76
CA SER A 22 -7.47 8.18 -0.61
C SER A 22 -8.48 7.39 -1.44
N GLY A 23 -8.45 6.06 -1.35
CA GLY A 23 -9.41 5.19 -2.02
C GLY A 23 -10.82 5.34 -1.48
N LYS A 24 -11.01 5.43 -0.16
CA LYS A 24 -12.33 5.67 0.45
C LYS A 24 -12.87 7.06 0.15
N GLY A 25 -12.00 8.09 0.20
CA GLY A 25 -12.35 9.46 -0.17
C GLY A 25 -12.82 9.56 -1.61
N SER A 26 -12.06 9.00 -2.54
CA SER A 26 -12.41 8.97 -3.96
C SER A 26 -13.65 8.12 -4.24
N SER A 27 -13.82 6.98 -3.56
CA SER A 27 -15.04 6.16 -3.64
C SER A 27 -16.30 6.98 -3.33
N ARG A 28 -16.25 7.79 -2.27
CA ARG A 28 -17.37 8.67 -1.90
C ARG A 28 -17.57 9.79 -2.91
N ALA A 29 -16.49 10.45 -3.34
CA ALA A 29 -16.55 11.56 -4.30
C ALA A 29 -17.16 11.15 -5.65
N PHE A 30 -16.77 9.98 -6.15
CA PHE A 30 -17.22 9.47 -7.46
C PHE A 30 -18.42 8.51 -7.36
N LYS A 31 -18.96 8.29 -6.14
CA LYS A 31 -20.13 7.43 -5.88
C LYS A 31 -19.92 6.01 -6.44
N VAL A 32 -18.76 5.42 -6.17
CA VAL A 32 -18.39 4.04 -6.55
C VAL A 32 -18.00 3.25 -5.31
N SER A 33 -18.16 1.92 -5.35
CA SER A 33 -17.66 1.03 -4.32
C SER A 33 -16.24 0.59 -4.64
N ALA A 34 -15.39 0.45 -3.61
CA ALA A 34 -14.09 -0.19 -3.72
C ALA A 34 -14.06 -1.48 -2.90
N ASN A 35 -13.41 -2.50 -3.42
CA ASN A 35 -13.10 -3.72 -2.69
C ASN A 35 -11.91 -3.44 -1.77
N LEU A 36 -12.07 -3.60 -0.45
CA LEU A 36 -11.06 -3.25 0.53
C LEU A 36 -9.79 -4.11 0.42
N PRO A 37 -9.86 -5.46 0.32
CA PRO A 37 -8.68 -6.28 0.06
C PRO A 37 -7.84 -5.80 -1.13
N LEU A 38 -8.47 -5.56 -2.27
CA LEU A 38 -7.78 -5.05 -3.47
C LEU A 38 -7.20 -3.66 -3.24
N LEU A 39 -7.89 -2.79 -2.53
CA LEU A 39 -7.43 -1.45 -2.24
C LEU A 39 -6.13 -1.46 -1.41
N LEU A 40 -6.08 -2.31 -0.37
CA LEU A 40 -4.90 -2.47 0.47
C LEU A 40 -3.72 -3.07 -0.31
N VAL A 41 -3.96 -4.04 -1.18
CA VAL A 41 -2.91 -4.62 -2.03
C VAL A 41 -2.36 -3.56 -2.99
N VAL A 42 -3.24 -2.84 -3.67
CA VAL A 42 -2.83 -1.81 -4.64
C VAL A 42 -2.02 -0.70 -3.97
N SER A 43 -2.29 -0.38 -2.70
CA SER A 43 -1.55 0.65 -1.97
C SER A 43 -0.08 0.31 -1.71
N VAL A 44 0.31 -0.96 -1.78
CA VAL A 44 1.71 -1.42 -1.60
C VAL A 44 2.28 -2.07 -2.86
N LEU A 45 1.51 -2.11 -3.94
CA LEU A 45 1.94 -2.74 -5.19
C LEU A 45 3.19 -2.11 -5.81
N PRO A 46 3.43 -0.77 -5.73
CA PRO A 46 4.67 -0.18 -6.23
C PRO A 46 5.92 -0.78 -5.62
N ASP A 47 5.89 -1.17 -4.34
CA ASP A 47 7.01 -1.78 -3.60
C ASP A 47 7.37 -3.20 -4.06
N ILE A 48 6.71 -3.72 -5.09
CA ILE A 48 7.08 -5.01 -5.72
C ILE A 48 8.53 -5.01 -6.23
N ASP A 49 9.08 -3.84 -6.52
CA ASP A 49 10.48 -3.66 -6.91
C ASP A 49 11.48 -4.04 -5.81
N LEU A 50 11.06 -4.06 -4.54
CA LEU A 50 11.89 -4.55 -3.44
C LEU A 50 12.18 -6.05 -3.55
N ILE A 51 11.30 -6.80 -4.22
CA ILE A 51 11.47 -8.22 -4.49
C ILE A 51 12.42 -8.43 -5.68
N PHE A 52 12.34 -7.56 -6.68
CA PHE A 52 13.10 -7.67 -7.92
C PHE A 52 14.35 -6.78 -7.91
N ARG A 53 15.50 -7.34 -7.56
CA ARG A 53 16.78 -6.60 -7.42
C ARG A 53 17.24 -5.87 -8.69
N PHE A 54 16.72 -6.23 -9.87
CA PHE A 54 17.04 -5.56 -11.14
C PHE A 54 16.22 -4.30 -11.39
N LEU A 55 15.14 -4.07 -10.62
CA LEU A 55 14.36 -2.84 -10.68
C LEU A 55 14.94 -1.81 -9.72
N GLN A 56 15.03 -0.57 -10.19
CA GLN A 56 15.40 0.55 -9.33
C GLN A 56 14.23 0.86 -8.41
N HIS A 57 14.48 0.82 -7.09
CA HIS A 57 13.46 1.22 -6.11
C HIS A 57 13.12 2.70 -6.25
N ARG A 58 11.82 3.02 -6.15
CA ARG A 58 11.26 4.37 -6.33
C ARG A 58 11.48 4.98 -7.73
N GLY A 59 11.78 4.13 -8.70
CA GLY A 59 11.90 4.48 -10.11
C GLY A 59 10.64 4.10 -10.92
N PRO A 60 10.77 3.15 -11.86
CA PRO A 60 9.69 2.81 -12.81
C PRO A 60 8.36 2.45 -12.16
N THR A 61 8.41 1.68 -11.07
CA THR A 61 7.22 1.18 -10.35
C THR A 61 6.51 2.23 -9.52
N HIS A 62 7.12 3.41 -9.32
CA HIS A 62 6.59 4.52 -8.52
C HIS A 62 6.23 5.74 -9.38
N SER A 63 6.41 5.65 -10.71
CA SER A 63 6.16 6.74 -11.64
C SER A 63 4.67 6.95 -11.88
N LEU A 64 4.25 8.22 -11.88
CA LEU A 64 2.88 8.62 -12.26
C LEU A 64 2.54 8.23 -13.69
N ILE A 65 3.54 8.29 -14.59
CA ILE A 65 3.37 7.91 -16.00
C ILE A 65 3.09 6.41 -16.07
N THR A 66 3.90 5.59 -15.38
CA THR A 66 3.70 4.14 -15.33
C THR A 66 2.33 3.80 -14.75
N PHE A 67 1.93 4.41 -13.65
CA PHE A 67 0.61 4.17 -13.05
C PHE A 67 -0.51 4.53 -14.02
N THR A 68 -0.41 5.70 -14.67
CA THR A 68 -1.44 6.14 -15.61
C THR A 68 -1.56 5.18 -16.78
N VAL A 69 -0.43 4.80 -17.39
CA VAL A 69 -0.42 3.86 -18.53
C VAL A 69 -1.00 2.50 -18.12
N LEU A 70 -0.62 1.99 -16.94
CA LEU A 70 -1.15 0.70 -16.46
C LEU A 70 -2.64 0.77 -16.12
N VAL A 71 -3.14 1.90 -15.65
CA VAL A 71 -4.55 2.07 -15.25
C VAL A 71 -5.48 2.30 -16.44
N ILE A 72 -5.00 2.87 -17.55
CA ILE A 72 -5.82 3.16 -18.74
C ILE A 72 -6.65 1.95 -19.20
N PRO A 73 -6.09 0.74 -19.43
CA PRO A 73 -6.88 -0.41 -19.89
C PRO A 73 -8.00 -0.77 -18.91
N PHE A 74 -7.72 -0.74 -17.61
CA PHE A 74 -8.73 -1.01 -16.59
C PHE A 74 -9.81 0.09 -16.56
N PHE A 75 -9.41 1.35 -16.75
CA PHE A 75 -10.36 2.44 -16.81
C PHE A 75 -11.28 2.33 -18.03
N LEU A 76 -10.78 1.90 -19.18
CA LEU A 76 -11.56 1.67 -20.39
C LEU A 76 -12.58 0.53 -20.19
N ILE A 77 -12.23 -0.51 -19.42
CA ILE A 77 -13.08 -1.68 -19.16
C ILE A 77 -14.09 -1.41 -18.04
N TYR A 78 -13.62 -0.86 -16.90
CA TYR A 78 -14.40 -0.77 -15.65
C TYR A 78 -14.87 0.67 -15.34
N GLY A 79 -14.46 1.66 -16.15
CA GLY A 79 -14.80 3.07 -16.00
C GLY A 79 -14.39 3.62 -14.63
N LYS A 80 -15.25 4.48 -14.08
CA LYS A 80 -14.99 5.17 -12.80
C LYS A 80 -14.76 4.26 -11.59
N ARG A 81 -15.08 2.95 -11.67
CA ARG A 81 -14.81 1.98 -10.59
C ARG A 81 -13.33 1.80 -10.29
N VAL A 82 -12.44 2.17 -11.23
CA VAL A 82 -10.98 2.08 -11.07
C VAL A 82 -10.41 3.27 -10.28
N ILE A 83 -11.13 4.39 -10.21
CA ILE A 83 -10.62 5.62 -9.58
C ILE A 83 -10.12 5.42 -8.14
N PRO A 84 -10.80 4.68 -7.25
CA PRO A 84 -10.31 4.44 -5.89
C PRO A 84 -8.94 3.74 -5.83
N TYR A 85 -8.72 2.80 -6.72
CA TYR A 85 -7.45 2.06 -6.79
C TYR A 85 -6.34 2.93 -7.38
N TYR A 86 -6.67 3.73 -8.38
CA TYR A 86 -5.73 4.71 -8.92
C TYR A 86 -5.34 5.76 -7.88
N ALA A 87 -6.30 6.25 -7.09
CA ALA A 87 -6.02 7.16 -5.98
C ALA A 87 -5.11 6.53 -4.92
N ALA A 88 -5.27 5.22 -4.63
CA ALA A 88 -4.39 4.49 -3.73
C ALA A 88 -2.97 4.36 -4.29
N LEU A 89 -2.80 4.04 -5.58
CA LEU A 89 -1.50 4.03 -6.25
C LEU A 89 -0.83 5.41 -6.20
N LEU A 90 -1.57 6.47 -6.53
CA LEU A 90 -1.04 7.83 -6.50
C LEU A 90 -0.60 8.23 -5.09
N SER A 91 -1.37 7.87 -4.06
CA SER A 91 -1.04 8.23 -2.67
C SER A 91 0.24 7.57 -2.18
N HIS A 92 0.58 6.39 -2.68
CA HIS A 92 1.83 5.70 -2.40
C HIS A 92 3.04 6.60 -2.74
N SER A 93 3.14 7.01 -3.99
CA SER A 93 4.29 7.80 -4.47
C SER A 93 4.20 9.29 -4.14
N LEU A 94 3.01 9.91 -4.26
CA LEU A 94 2.83 11.36 -4.09
C LEU A 94 2.81 11.80 -2.62
N ILE A 95 2.47 10.89 -1.71
CA ILE A 95 2.40 11.23 -0.28
C ILE A 95 3.39 10.35 0.49
N GLY A 96 3.30 9.03 0.41
CA GLY A 96 4.16 8.14 1.18
C GLY A 96 5.65 8.39 0.89
N ASP A 97 6.09 8.01 -0.27
CA ASP A 97 7.51 8.06 -0.63
C ASP A 97 8.03 9.46 -0.93
N PHE A 98 7.16 10.37 -1.38
CA PHE A 98 7.55 11.76 -1.61
C PHE A 98 8.13 12.41 -0.36
N PHE A 99 7.55 12.14 0.82
CA PHE A 99 8.03 12.72 2.08
C PHE A 99 9.19 11.97 2.71
N THR A 100 9.50 10.76 2.27
CA THR A 100 10.49 9.89 2.92
C THR A 100 11.77 9.64 2.11
N GLY A 101 12.02 10.44 1.09
CA GLY A 101 13.25 10.36 0.29
C GLY A 101 13.06 10.64 -1.20
N GLY A 102 11.82 10.84 -1.62
CA GLY A 102 11.50 11.17 -3.02
C GLY A 102 11.43 9.98 -3.96
N VAL A 103 10.95 10.25 -5.17
CA VAL A 103 10.66 9.28 -6.22
C VAL A 103 10.93 9.86 -7.61
N GLU A 104 11.21 9.03 -8.61
CA GLU A 104 11.26 9.41 -10.03
C GLU A 104 9.84 9.52 -10.61
N LEU A 105 9.09 10.57 -10.24
CA LEU A 105 7.67 10.72 -10.59
C LEU A 105 7.38 10.65 -12.08
N PHE A 106 8.33 11.08 -12.93
CA PHE A 106 8.11 11.22 -14.37
C PHE A 106 8.93 10.24 -15.21
N TRP A 107 9.40 9.13 -14.62
CA TRP A 107 10.03 8.07 -15.38
C TRP A 107 9.07 7.56 -16.49
N PRO A 108 9.48 7.27 -17.73
CA PRO A 108 10.82 7.33 -18.28
C PRO A 108 11.21 8.70 -18.88
N LEU A 109 10.34 9.70 -18.82
CA LEU A 109 10.58 11.02 -19.42
C LEU A 109 11.61 11.85 -18.64
N SER A 110 11.76 11.59 -17.35
CA SER A 110 12.74 12.26 -16.50
C SER A 110 13.21 11.32 -15.40
N HIS A 111 14.52 11.34 -15.12
CA HIS A 111 15.14 10.63 -14.00
C HIS A 111 15.40 11.56 -12.80
N ASN A 112 14.76 12.73 -12.77
CA ASN A 112 14.84 13.63 -11.63
C ASN A 112 14.03 13.06 -10.45
N TRP A 113 14.62 13.15 -9.26
CA TRP A 113 13.97 12.79 -8.01
C TRP A 113 13.18 13.97 -7.47
N PHE A 114 11.95 13.70 -7.06
CA PHE A 114 11.02 14.67 -6.47
C PHE A 114 10.62 14.20 -5.09
N GLY A 115 10.82 15.03 -4.09
CA GLY A 115 10.39 14.71 -2.72
C GLY A 115 11.16 15.45 -1.66
N VAL A 116 10.78 15.17 -0.41
CA VAL A 116 11.38 15.70 0.81
C VAL A 116 11.91 14.53 1.61
N ASP A 117 13.16 14.57 2.08
CA ASP A 117 13.74 13.51 2.90
C ASP A 117 13.61 13.84 4.39
N ILE A 118 12.48 13.45 4.99
CA ILE A 118 12.31 13.50 6.44
C ILE A 118 12.89 12.24 7.14
N GLY A 119 13.44 11.30 6.38
CA GLY A 119 14.00 10.04 6.87
C GLY A 119 12.92 9.04 7.31
N VAL A 120 12.95 7.85 6.73
CA VAL A 120 11.94 6.79 6.96
C VAL A 120 11.84 6.39 8.44
N THR A 121 12.98 6.25 9.13
CA THR A 121 13.05 5.85 10.55
C THR A 121 13.01 7.05 11.51
N SER A 122 12.84 8.27 11.00
CA SER A 122 12.75 9.46 11.85
C SER A 122 11.53 9.39 12.79
N ILE A 123 11.65 9.96 13.96
CA ILE A 123 10.52 10.02 14.91
C ILE A 123 9.31 10.72 14.29
N THR A 124 9.54 11.71 13.44
CA THR A 124 8.50 12.43 12.71
C THR A 124 7.71 11.50 11.82
N ASN A 125 8.41 10.73 10.95
CA ASN A 125 7.73 9.78 10.05
C ASN A 125 6.99 8.69 10.83
N VAL A 126 7.65 8.09 11.83
CA VAL A 126 7.05 7.05 12.68
C VAL A 126 5.79 7.55 13.38
N THR A 127 5.81 8.80 13.89
CA THR A 127 4.64 9.40 14.52
C THR A 127 3.50 9.62 13.51
N ILE A 128 3.81 10.10 12.31
CA ILE A 128 2.82 10.28 11.24
C ILE A 128 2.18 8.93 10.87
N GLU A 129 2.99 7.87 10.70
CA GLU A 129 2.46 6.53 10.38
C GLU A 129 1.56 5.98 11.49
N LEU A 130 1.90 6.19 12.77
CA LEU A 130 1.06 5.81 13.90
C LEU A 130 -0.27 6.56 13.92
N ILE A 131 -0.24 7.88 13.68
CA ILE A 131 -1.46 8.69 13.60
C ILE A 131 -2.33 8.23 12.44
N LEU A 132 -1.75 7.99 11.26
CA LEU A 132 -2.46 7.49 10.08
C LEU A 132 -3.04 6.10 10.33
N PHE A 133 -2.29 5.20 10.97
CA PHE A 133 -2.79 3.88 11.36
C PHE A 133 -4.01 3.99 12.29
N ALA A 134 -3.89 4.78 13.37
CA ALA A 134 -4.99 4.97 14.33
C ALA A 134 -6.23 5.57 13.66
N ALA A 135 -6.06 6.64 12.86
CA ALA A 135 -7.15 7.27 12.13
C ALA A 135 -7.83 6.28 11.16
N THR A 136 -7.03 5.51 10.43
CA THR A 136 -7.54 4.49 9.50
C THR A 136 -8.33 3.42 10.24
N LEU A 137 -7.82 2.91 11.36
CA LEU A 137 -8.51 1.90 12.15
C LEU A 137 -9.84 2.41 12.69
N VAL A 138 -9.86 3.63 13.23
CA VAL A 138 -11.11 4.28 13.71
C VAL A 138 -12.12 4.41 12.57
N LEU A 139 -11.68 4.86 11.40
CA LEU A 139 -12.57 4.97 10.23
C LEU A 139 -13.05 3.62 9.74
N MET A 140 -12.18 2.61 9.63
CA MET A 140 -12.56 1.25 9.21
C MET A 140 -13.59 0.61 10.14
N VAL A 141 -13.45 0.82 11.45
CA VAL A 141 -14.42 0.35 12.45
C VAL A 141 -15.71 1.16 12.35
N GLY A 142 -15.63 2.48 12.33
CA GLY A 142 -16.80 3.37 12.27
C GLY A 142 -17.63 3.20 11.00
N THR A 143 -17.00 2.94 9.87
CA THR A 143 -17.69 2.65 8.58
C THR A 143 -18.04 1.17 8.42
N ARG A 144 -17.65 0.32 9.35
CA ARG A 144 -17.76 -1.15 9.29
C ARG A 144 -17.00 -1.79 8.11
N ASP A 145 -16.08 -1.09 7.48
CA ASP A 145 -15.28 -1.63 6.38
C ASP A 145 -14.40 -2.80 6.85
N ILE A 146 -13.94 -2.78 8.11
CA ILE A 146 -13.18 -3.87 8.69
C ILE A 146 -13.93 -5.23 8.62
N MET A 147 -15.26 -5.20 8.61
CA MET A 147 -16.07 -6.42 8.52
C MET A 147 -15.88 -7.17 7.20
N SER A 148 -15.47 -6.47 6.13
CA SER A 148 -15.12 -7.10 4.84
C SER A 148 -13.86 -7.95 4.93
N LEU A 149 -12.98 -7.67 5.90
CA LEU A 149 -11.79 -8.47 6.18
C LEU A 149 -12.04 -9.61 7.18
N LEU A 150 -13.09 -9.48 7.98
CA LEU A 150 -13.45 -10.48 9.01
C LEU A 150 -14.44 -11.53 8.51
N ARG A 151 -14.95 -11.40 7.29
CA ARG A 151 -15.90 -12.32 6.67
C ARG A 151 -15.31 -12.90 5.38
N PRO A 152 -15.75 -14.09 4.96
CA PRO A 152 -15.37 -14.62 3.66
C PRO A 152 -15.72 -13.63 2.54
N GLY A 153 -14.82 -13.40 1.63
CA GLY A 153 -15.01 -12.49 0.50
C GLY A 153 -14.13 -12.89 -0.67
N ASN A 154 -14.64 -12.80 -1.87
CA ASN A 154 -14.01 -13.34 -3.10
C ASN A 154 -12.56 -12.88 -3.40
N HIS A 155 -12.03 -11.93 -2.62
CA HIS A 155 -10.72 -11.34 -2.87
C HIS A 155 -9.81 -11.34 -1.64
N ASN A 156 -10.17 -12.00 -0.52
CA ASN A 156 -9.35 -11.96 0.68
C ASN A 156 -7.99 -12.65 0.50
N LEU A 157 -7.89 -13.63 -0.40
CA LEU A 157 -6.62 -14.31 -0.68
C LEU A 157 -5.58 -13.39 -1.33
N VAL A 158 -5.98 -12.31 -2.00
CA VAL A 158 -5.02 -11.35 -2.56
C VAL A 158 -4.24 -10.61 -1.48
N LEU A 159 -4.76 -10.59 -0.24
CA LEU A 159 -4.07 -10.01 0.92
C LEU A 159 -2.75 -10.70 1.27
N PHE A 160 -2.47 -11.86 0.66
CA PHE A 160 -1.15 -12.48 0.75
C PHE A 160 -0.03 -11.52 0.30
N ILE A 161 -0.28 -10.71 -0.73
CA ILE A 161 0.67 -9.68 -1.21
C ILE A 161 0.90 -8.61 -0.11
N ALA A 162 -0.18 -8.10 0.47
CA ALA A 162 -0.09 -7.13 1.57
C ALA A 162 0.55 -7.74 2.83
N PHE A 163 0.28 -9.01 3.13
CA PHE A 163 0.91 -9.75 4.21
C PHE A 163 2.44 -9.83 4.02
N VAL A 164 2.89 -10.18 2.83
CA VAL A 164 4.34 -10.23 2.49
C VAL A 164 4.98 -8.85 2.57
N ALA A 165 4.28 -7.78 2.15
CA ALA A 165 4.78 -6.41 2.24
C ALA A 165 5.02 -5.95 3.69
N VAL A 166 4.22 -6.44 4.67
CA VAL A 166 4.47 -6.19 6.10
C VAL A 166 5.57 -7.10 6.65
N LEU A 167 5.53 -8.38 6.28
CA LEU A 167 6.46 -9.39 6.82
C LEU A 167 7.90 -9.17 6.34
N GLY A 168 8.08 -8.72 5.11
CA GLY A 168 9.39 -8.52 4.48
C GLY A 168 10.34 -7.64 5.31
N PRO A 169 9.96 -6.40 5.64
CA PRO A 169 10.75 -5.51 6.50
C PRO A 169 10.96 -6.08 7.91
N MET A 170 9.96 -6.77 8.49
CA MET A 170 10.10 -7.38 9.81
C MET A 170 11.14 -8.50 9.84
N LEU A 171 11.27 -9.27 8.77
CA LEU A 171 12.23 -10.36 8.62
C LEU A 171 13.50 -9.93 7.88
N GLN A 172 13.62 -8.65 7.56
CA GLN A 172 14.76 -8.07 6.83
C GLN A 172 15.01 -8.74 5.46
N PHE A 173 13.93 -9.15 4.79
CA PHE A 173 14.03 -9.70 3.44
C PHE A 173 14.15 -8.60 2.38
N GLY A 174 14.91 -8.90 1.33
CA GLY A 174 15.06 -8.04 0.17
C GLY A 174 16.01 -6.85 0.43
N ARG A 175 15.82 -5.77 -0.33
CA ARG A 175 16.60 -4.52 -0.18
C ARG A 175 16.28 -3.76 1.11
N GLY A 176 15.15 -4.07 1.75
CA GLY A 176 14.76 -3.50 3.05
C GLY A 176 15.55 -4.05 4.24
N GLY A 177 16.47 -4.99 4.03
CA GLY A 177 17.24 -5.63 5.10
C GLY A 177 18.17 -4.72 5.91
N GLU A 178 18.41 -3.51 5.43
CA GLU A 178 19.18 -2.48 6.14
C GLU A 178 18.32 -1.57 7.03
N GLN A 179 16.99 -1.71 6.97
CA GLN A 179 16.08 -0.90 7.76
C GLN A 179 15.41 -1.73 8.85
N PHE A 180 15.83 -1.50 10.08
CA PHE A 180 15.12 -2.05 11.23
C PHE A 180 13.75 -1.39 11.35
N LEU A 181 12.71 -2.21 11.48
CA LEU A 181 11.37 -1.71 11.80
C LEU A 181 11.42 -0.98 13.15
N PRO A 182 11.05 0.31 13.22
CA PRO A 182 10.98 1.02 14.50
C PRO A 182 10.08 0.29 15.48
N THR A 183 10.52 0.17 16.74
CA THR A 183 9.79 -0.58 17.78
C THR A 183 8.32 -0.14 17.91
N LEU A 184 8.04 1.14 17.72
CA LEU A 184 6.67 1.69 17.77
C LEU A 184 5.77 1.16 16.65
N LEU A 185 6.33 0.75 15.50
CA LEU A 185 5.57 0.20 14.37
C LEU A 185 5.40 -1.33 14.43
N VAL A 186 6.01 -2.01 15.42
CA VAL A 186 5.86 -3.45 15.58
C VAL A 186 4.41 -3.83 15.87
N VAL A 187 3.75 -3.13 16.78
CA VAL A 187 2.35 -3.41 17.14
C VAL A 187 1.40 -3.23 15.97
N PRO A 188 1.40 -2.10 15.22
CA PRO A 188 0.63 -1.96 13.99
C PRO A 188 0.93 -3.03 12.94
N SER A 189 2.20 -3.41 12.78
CA SER A 189 2.60 -4.47 11.83
C SER A 189 2.00 -5.82 12.21
N LEU A 190 2.12 -6.21 13.49
CA LEU A 190 1.52 -7.46 14.00
C LEU A 190 -0.01 -7.45 13.87
N PHE A 191 -0.65 -6.29 14.07
CA PHE A 191 -2.08 -6.13 13.87
C PHE A 191 -2.47 -6.43 12.42
N TYR A 192 -1.79 -5.82 11.43
CA TYR A 192 -2.08 -6.09 10.01
C TYR A 192 -1.78 -7.54 9.62
N LEU A 193 -0.66 -8.11 10.09
CA LEU A 193 -0.34 -9.53 9.84
C LEU A 193 -1.45 -10.44 10.38
N GLY A 194 -1.90 -10.23 11.61
CA GLY A 194 -2.98 -11.01 12.20
C GLY A 194 -4.30 -10.82 11.45
N LEU A 195 -4.63 -9.60 11.07
CA LEU A 195 -5.86 -9.28 10.33
C LEU A 195 -5.85 -9.93 8.93
N PHE A 196 -4.74 -9.84 8.20
CA PHE A 196 -4.64 -10.43 6.87
C PHE A 196 -4.60 -11.96 6.91
N ALA A 197 -3.86 -12.55 7.85
CA ALA A 197 -3.86 -13.99 8.05
C ALA A 197 -5.26 -14.51 8.39
N TYR A 198 -5.98 -13.85 9.29
CA TYR A 198 -7.35 -14.20 9.63
C TYR A 198 -8.29 -14.04 8.43
N SER A 199 -8.18 -12.95 7.69
CA SER A 199 -9.00 -12.70 6.49
C SER A 199 -8.82 -13.80 5.43
N MET A 200 -7.59 -14.22 5.17
CA MET A 200 -7.28 -15.34 4.27
C MET A 200 -7.81 -16.67 4.82
N TYR A 201 -7.65 -16.89 6.13
CA TYR A 201 -8.13 -18.12 6.78
C TYR A 201 -9.64 -18.28 6.65
N VAL A 202 -10.45 -17.23 6.91
CA VAL A 202 -11.90 -17.31 6.80
C VAL A 202 -12.35 -17.55 5.36
N GLU A 203 -11.64 -17.00 4.38
CA GLU A 203 -11.89 -17.29 2.95
C GLU A 203 -11.64 -18.75 2.61
N LEU A 204 -10.52 -19.32 3.05
CA LEU A 204 -10.15 -20.72 2.79
C LEU A 204 -11.12 -21.71 3.48
N ARG A 205 -11.74 -21.28 4.58
CA ARG A 205 -12.72 -22.10 5.33
C ARG A 205 -14.14 -21.94 4.79
N ALA A 206 -14.41 -20.94 3.97
CA ALA A 206 -15.71 -20.78 3.36
C ALA A 206 -16.01 -21.97 2.44
N LYS A 207 -17.17 -22.61 2.63
CA LYS A 207 -17.61 -23.66 1.71
C LYS A 207 -17.82 -23.04 0.32
N PRO A 208 -17.39 -23.71 -0.76
CA PRO A 208 -17.76 -23.26 -2.09
C PRO A 208 -19.29 -23.18 -2.18
N PRO A 209 -19.85 -22.20 -2.93
CA PRO A 209 -21.29 -22.16 -3.15
C PRO A 209 -21.73 -23.50 -3.78
N PRO A 210 -22.93 -24.01 -3.45
CA PRO A 210 -23.45 -25.22 -4.07
C PRO A 210 -23.43 -25.02 -5.58
N ALA A 211 -22.85 -25.99 -6.30
CA ALA A 211 -22.88 -26.00 -7.76
C ALA A 211 -24.34 -26.00 -8.20
N GLY A 212 -24.78 -24.87 -8.80
CA GLY A 212 -26.12 -24.69 -9.37
C GLY A 212 -26.26 -25.41 -10.72
#